data_383e4e36a23771bf094f9859c3ff7c6b
#
_entry.id   383e4e36a23771bf094f9859c3ff7c6b
#
_cell.length_a   1.000
_cell.length_b   1.000
_cell.length_c   1.000
_cell.angle_alpha   90.00
_cell.angle_beta   90.00
_cell.angle_gamma   90.00
#
_symmetry.space_group_name_H-M   'P 1'
#
loop_
_entity.id
_entity.type
_entity.pdbx_description
1 polymer ?
#
loop_
_entity_poly.entity_id
_entity_poly.type
_entity_poly.pdbx_seq_one_letter_code
_entity_poly.pdbx_strand_id
1 'polypeptide(L)'
;EGFRELEKRMLHEASDFENVVISVGGGTPCFFDNMEYMNQVGETVFLDVDNKVLFRRLKVAKHQRPLLANKTDEELMTFIQEALEKRLPYYTKAKYVFNGELLENRHQIQQSVERLKELLNL
;
A
#
# COMPACT_ATOMS: atom_id res chain seq x y z
N GLU A 1 17.72 3.56 9.08
CA GLU A 1 17.95 2.35 9.89
C GLU A 1 17.05 2.32 11.11
N GLY A 2 17.21 3.31 12.01
CA GLY A 2 16.38 3.38 13.20
C GLY A 2 14.91 3.50 12.90
N PHE A 3 14.55 4.17 11.80
CA PHE A 3 13.18 4.30 11.37
C PHE A 3 12.55 2.92 11.07
N ARG A 4 13.28 2.06 10.34
CA ARG A 4 12.73 0.76 9.96
C ARG A 4 12.56 -0.17 11.16
N GLU A 5 13.47 -0.07 12.13
CA GLU A 5 13.34 -0.85 13.37
C GLU A 5 12.17 -0.38 14.20
N LEU A 6 11.98 0.94 14.30
CA LEU A 6 10.83 1.52 14.99
C LEU A 6 9.52 1.14 14.31
N GLU A 7 9.50 1.20 12.97
CA GLU A 7 8.34 0.82 12.17
C GLU A 7 7.95 -0.64 12.43
N LYS A 8 8.92 -1.55 12.46
CA LYS A 8 8.67 -2.95 12.77
C LYS A 8 8.06 -3.11 14.15
N ARG A 9 8.60 -2.41 15.14
CA ARG A 9 8.09 -2.48 16.50
C ARG A 9 6.67 -1.97 16.61
N MET A 10 6.38 -0.84 15.93
CA MET A 10 5.04 -0.28 15.92
C MET A 10 4.05 -1.21 15.21
N LEU A 11 4.50 -1.88 14.17
CA LEU A 11 3.67 -2.87 13.47
C LEU A 11 3.27 -4.01 14.42
N HIS A 12 4.22 -4.51 15.20
CA HIS A 12 3.95 -5.57 16.16
C HIS A 12 2.97 -5.11 17.25
N GLU A 13 3.13 -3.88 17.74
CA GLU A 13 2.21 -3.34 18.74
C GLU A 13 0.81 -3.15 18.20
N ALA A 14 0.69 -2.59 16.99
CA ALA A 14 -0.62 -2.38 16.37
C ALA A 14 -1.34 -3.71 16.10
N SER A 15 -0.59 -4.75 15.80
CA SER A 15 -1.14 -6.07 15.51
C SER A 15 -1.71 -6.79 16.73
N ASP A 16 -1.43 -6.30 17.93
CA ASP A 16 -2.02 -6.85 19.15
C ASP A 16 -3.49 -6.46 19.33
N PHE A 17 -3.96 -5.46 18.60
CA PHE A 17 -5.35 -5.06 18.69
C PHE A 17 -6.22 -5.97 17.82
N GLU A 18 -7.46 -6.21 18.27
CA GLU A 18 -8.44 -7.00 17.53
C GLU A 18 -9.42 -6.09 16.80
N ASN A 19 -9.98 -6.59 15.71
CA ASN A 19 -11.02 -5.89 14.94
C ASN A 19 -10.57 -4.51 14.45
N VAL A 20 -9.34 -4.45 13.93
CA VAL A 20 -8.76 -3.22 13.39
C VAL A 20 -8.41 -3.38 11.92
N VAL A 21 -8.38 -2.26 11.22
CA VAL A 21 -7.83 -2.16 9.86
C VAL A 21 -6.56 -1.32 9.98
N ILE A 22 -5.46 -1.88 9.51
CA ILE A 22 -4.16 -1.22 9.59
C ILE A 22 -3.67 -0.90 8.19
N SER A 23 -3.45 0.39 7.92
CA SER A 23 -2.79 0.82 6.70
C SER A 23 -1.30 0.99 7.01
N VAL A 24 -0.47 0.37 6.18
CA VAL A 24 0.98 0.45 6.35
C VAL A 24 1.60 1.26 5.22
N GLY A 25 2.78 1.80 5.47
CA GLY A 25 3.53 2.49 4.44
C GLY A 25 3.98 1.53 3.35
N GLY A 26 4.21 2.07 2.15
CA GLY A 26 4.57 1.25 0.99
C GLY A 26 5.86 0.46 1.16
N GLY A 27 6.79 0.94 1.97
CA GLY A 27 8.04 0.23 2.24
C GLY A 27 7.95 -0.76 3.39
N THR A 28 6.94 -0.66 4.23
CA THR A 28 6.83 -1.52 5.43
C THR A 28 6.95 -3.01 5.12
N PRO A 29 6.24 -3.55 4.10
CA PRO A 29 6.34 -4.98 3.82
C PRO A 29 7.70 -5.43 3.31
N CYS A 30 8.54 -4.51 2.88
CA CYS A 30 9.79 -4.81 2.18
C CYS A 30 10.99 -4.97 3.11
N PHE A 31 10.82 -4.81 4.41
CA PHE A 31 11.91 -4.86 5.37
C PHE A 31 11.70 -5.94 6.41
N PHE A 32 12.80 -6.54 6.85
CA PHE A 32 12.79 -7.62 7.84
C PHE A 32 11.85 -8.74 7.39
N ASP A 33 11.13 -9.32 8.32
CA ASP A 33 10.09 -10.32 8.07
C ASP A 33 8.68 -9.75 8.19
N ASN A 34 8.55 -8.42 7.96
CA ASN A 34 7.27 -7.74 8.19
C ASN A 34 6.11 -8.37 7.41
N MET A 35 6.34 -8.72 6.14
CA MET A 35 5.28 -9.31 5.32
C MET A 35 4.84 -10.67 5.86
N GLU A 36 5.79 -11.52 6.21
CA GLU A 36 5.50 -12.82 6.80
C GLU A 36 4.77 -12.66 8.13
N TYR A 37 5.21 -11.72 8.96
CA TYR A 37 4.55 -11.45 10.22
C TYR A 37 3.10 -11.01 10.03
N MET A 38 2.87 -10.07 9.11
CA MET A 38 1.50 -9.60 8.85
C MET A 38 0.59 -10.73 8.39
N ASN A 39 1.12 -11.64 7.57
CA ASN A 39 0.35 -12.80 7.12
C ASN A 39 0.02 -13.77 8.25
N GLN A 40 0.86 -13.83 9.28
CA GLN A 40 0.61 -14.70 10.42
C GLN A 40 -0.49 -14.15 11.33
N VAL A 41 -0.58 -12.84 11.47
CA VAL A 41 -1.46 -12.23 12.47
C VAL A 41 -2.74 -11.65 11.87
N GLY A 42 -2.90 -11.63 10.56
CA GLY A 42 -4.09 -11.04 9.97
C GLY A 42 -4.27 -11.35 8.50
N GLU A 43 -5.28 -10.73 7.93
CA GLU A 43 -5.57 -10.81 6.51
C GLU A 43 -4.90 -9.64 5.82
N THR A 44 -4.01 -9.93 4.87
CA THR A 44 -3.27 -8.91 4.15
C THR A 44 -3.86 -8.69 2.78
N VAL A 45 -3.93 -7.43 2.37
CA VAL A 45 -4.49 -7.04 1.08
C VAL A 45 -3.49 -6.13 0.36
N PHE A 46 -3.15 -6.50 -0.86
CA PHE A 46 -2.38 -5.65 -1.75
C PHE A 46 -3.36 -4.91 -2.66
N LEU A 47 -3.35 -3.59 -2.57
CA LEU A 47 -4.15 -2.74 -3.46
C LEU A 47 -3.37 -2.55 -4.75
N ASP A 48 -3.74 -3.31 -5.78
CA ASP A 48 -3.05 -3.29 -7.07
C ASP A 48 -3.69 -2.25 -7.97
N VAL A 49 -2.88 -1.35 -8.48
CA VAL A 49 -3.34 -0.24 -9.30
C VAL A 49 -2.40 -0.09 -10.50
N ASP A 50 -2.97 0.12 -11.68
CA ASP A 50 -2.19 0.36 -12.89
C ASP A 50 -1.27 1.58 -12.72
N ASN A 51 -0.06 1.50 -13.29
CA ASN A 51 0.93 2.57 -13.18
C ASN A 51 0.41 3.92 -13.67
N LYS A 52 -0.43 3.93 -14.69
CA LYS A 52 -0.99 5.17 -15.21
C LYS A 52 -1.92 5.85 -14.20
N VAL A 53 -2.69 5.05 -13.46
CA VAL A 53 -3.56 5.56 -12.40
C VAL A 53 -2.74 6.07 -11.24
N LEU A 54 -1.71 5.32 -10.85
CA LEU A 54 -0.78 5.76 -9.81
C LEU A 54 -0.10 7.07 -10.19
N PHE A 55 0.35 7.17 -11.43
CA PHE A 55 0.97 8.39 -11.93
C PHE A 55 0.04 9.58 -11.78
N ARG A 56 -1.22 9.44 -12.22
CA ARG A 56 -2.22 10.50 -12.13
C ARG A 56 -2.46 10.93 -10.69
N ARG A 57 -2.59 9.98 -9.78
CA ARG A 57 -2.83 10.27 -8.37
C ARG A 57 -1.64 10.95 -7.71
N LEU A 58 -0.44 10.47 -7.99
CA LEU A 58 0.78 11.05 -7.43
C LEU A 58 1.08 12.42 -8.00
N LYS A 59 0.76 12.65 -9.26
CA LYS A 59 0.94 13.96 -9.88
C LYS A 59 0.10 15.03 -9.16
N VAL A 60 -1.13 14.69 -8.80
CA VAL A 60 -2.00 15.58 -8.04
C VAL A 60 -1.44 15.84 -6.63
N ALA A 61 -0.87 14.81 -6.01
CA ALA A 61 -0.40 14.86 -4.62
C ALA A 61 1.06 15.28 -4.48
N LYS A 62 1.76 15.56 -5.59
CA LYS A 62 3.22 15.73 -5.54
C LYS A 62 3.67 16.95 -4.72
N HIS A 63 2.81 17.96 -4.61
CA HIS A 63 3.11 19.12 -3.77
C HIS A 63 3.21 18.78 -2.28
N GLN A 64 2.53 17.70 -1.87
CA GLN A 64 2.49 17.28 -0.48
C GLN A 64 3.59 16.26 -0.15
N ARG A 65 4.40 15.88 -1.15
CA ARG A 65 5.45 14.88 -1.00
C ARG A 65 6.78 15.49 -1.42
N PRO A 66 7.65 15.85 -0.45
CA PRO A 66 8.91 16.54 -0.76
C PRO A 66 9.78 15.80 -1.77
N LEU A 67 9.80 14.47 -1.71
CA LEU A 67 10.63 13.68 -2.63
C LEU A 67 10.14 13.73 -4.08
N LEU A 68 8.89 14.11 -4.31
CA LEU A 68 8.28 14.12 -5.63
C LEU A 68 8.10 15.52 -6.21
N ALA A 69 8.22 16.57 -5.37
CA ALA A 69 7.84 17.93 -5.74
C ALA A 69 8.57 18.47 -6.96
N ASN A 70 9.84 18.06 -7.16
CA ASN A 70 10.67 18.57 -8.25
C ASN A 70 10.81 17.61 -9.41
N LYS A 71 10.05 16.51 -9.43
CA LYS A 71 10.15 15.53 -10.51
C LYS A 71 9.33 15.95 -11.71
N THR A 72 9.90 15.77 -12.90
CA THR A 72 9.14 15.89 -14.14
C THR A 72 8.19 14.70 -14.28
N ASP A 73 7.27 14.78 -15.23
CA ASP A 73 6.33 13.67 -15.48
C ASP A 73 7.07 12.39 -15.83
N GLU A 74 8.13 12.48 -16.65
CA GLU A 74 8.92 11.30 -17.03
C GLU A 74 9.65 10.73 -15.83
N GLU A 75 10.23 11.58 -14.99
CA GLU A 75 10.91 11.15 -13.77
C GLU A 75 9.95 10.51 -12.80
N LEU A 76 8.73 11.05 -12.69
CA LEU A 76 7.71 10.51 -11.81
C LEU A 76 7.29 9.11 -12.27
N MET A 77 7.06 8.93 -13.57
CA MET A 77 6.69 7.61 -14.10
C MET A 77 7.80 6.59 -13.89
N THR A 78 9.06 6.98 -14.12
CA THR A 78 10.21 6.11 -13.86
C THR A 78 10.29 5.74 -12.38
N PHE A 79 10.07 6.71 -11.51
CA PHE A 79 10.06 6.47 -10.06
C PHE A 79 9.02 5.40 -9.67
N ILE A 80 7.81 5.51 -10.22
CA ILE A 80 6.74 4.55 -9.96
C ILE A 80 7.15 3.15 -10.43
N GLN A 81 7.65 3.04 -11.66
CA GLN A 81 8.05 1.76 -12.23
C GLN A 81 9.15 1.09 -11.41
N GLU A 82 10.18 1.84 -11.06
CA GLU A 82 11.30 1.31 -10.30
C GLU A 82 10.89 0.91 -8.88
N ALA A 83 10.06 1.74 -8.25
CA ALA A 83 9.59 1.43 -6.90
C ALA A 83 8.77 0.14 -6.89
N LEU A 84 7.89 -0.04 -7.86
CA LEU A 84 7.05 -1.24 -7.94
C LEU A 84 7.87 -2.47 -8.27
N GLU A 85 8.87 -2.37 -9.15
CA GLU A 85 9.74 -3.50 -9.45
C GLU A 85 10.42 -4.03 -8.20
N LYS A 86 10.86 -3.13 -7.32
CA LYS A 86 11.53 -3.53 -6.08
C LYS A 86 10.57 -4.10 -5.06
N ARG A 87 9.32 -3.63 -5.05
CA ARG A 87 8.35 -3.95 -4.00
C ARG A 87 7.43 -5.11 -4.33
N LEU A 88 7.19 -5.38 -5.62
CA LEU A 88 6.27 -6.43 -6.03
C LEU A 88 6.57 -7.80 -5.43
N PRO A 89 7.84 -8.25 -5.31
CA PRO A 89 8.10 -9.56 -4.69
C PRO A 89 7.56 -9.67 -3.26
N TYR A 90 7.45 -8.54 -2.56
CA TYR A 90 6.88 -8.52 -1.20
C TYR A 90 5.37 -8.38 -1.25
N TYR A 91 4.86 -7.48 -2.10
CA TYR A 91 3.43 -7.22 -2.22
C TYR A 91 2.65 -8.44 -2.69
N THR A 92 3.23 -9.24 -3.58
CA THR A 92 2.57 -10.44 -4.10
C THR A 92 2.45 -11.55 -3.06
N LYS A 93 3.10 -11.42 -1.91
CA LYS A 93 2.93 -12.35 -0.80
C LYS A 93 1.67 -12.08 0.00
N ALA A 94 0.95 -11.00 -0.26
CA ALA A 94 -0.30 -10.71 0.42
C ALA A 94 -1.32 -11.82 0.13
N LYS A 95 -2.19 -12.08 1.11
CA LYS A 95 -3.21 -13.11 0.97
C LYS A 95 -4.24 -12.79 -0.09
N TYR A 96 -4.50 -11.48 -0.29
CA TYR A 96 -5.48 -11.02 -1.28
C TYR A 96 -4.89 -9.92 -2.12
N VAL A 97 -5.29 -9.89 -3.39
CA VAL A 97 -4.97 -8.78 -4.30
C VAL A 97 -6.30 -8.14 -4.68
N PHE A 98 -6.41 -6.85 -4.46
CA PHE A 98 -7.64 -6.11 -4.73
C PHE A 98 -7.34 -4.94 -5.66
N ASN A 99 -8.16 -4.79 -6.71
CA ASN A 99 -7.99 -3.69 -7.66
C ASN A 99 -8.40 -2.38 -6.98
N GLY A 100 -7.43 -1.47 -6.84
CA GLY A 100 -7.62 -0.18 -6.17
C GLY A 100 -7.91 0.98 -7.12
N GLU A 101 -8.32 0.72 -8.36
CA GLU A 101 -8.54 1.79 -9.33
C GLU A 101 -9.83 2.57 -9.09
N LEU A 102 -10.86 1.93 -8.55
CA LEU A 102 -12.16 2.56 -8.33
C LEU A 102 -12.24 3.21 -6.95
N LEU A 103 -11.41 4.24 -6.74
CA LEU A 103 -11.35 4.98 -5.48
C LEU A 103 -11.33 6.48 -5.70
N GLU A 104 -11.83 6.95 -6.87
CA GLU A 104 -11.70 8.35 -7.28
C GLU A 104 -12.78 9.25 -6.68
N ASN A 105 -13.93 8.69 -6.31
CA ASN A 105 -15.01 9.45 -5.71
C ASN A 105 -15.72 8.61 -4.65
N ARG A 106 -16.61 9.24 -3.89
CA ARG A 106 -17.30 8.60 -2.78
C ARG A 106 -18.06 7.34 -3.20
N HIS A 107 -18.73 7.39 -4.33
CA HIS A 107 -19.49 6.26 -4.83
C HIS A 107 -18.60 5.07 -5.15
N GLN A 108 -17.49 5.31 -5.85
CA GLN A 108 -16.52 4.27 -6.16
C GLN A 108 -15.89 3.67 -4.89
N ILE A 109 -15.55 4.53 -3.94
CA ILE A 109 -14.99 4.08 -2.66
C ILE A 109 -15.98 3.17 -1.95
N GLN A 110 -17.25 3.56 -1.89
CA GLN A 110 -18.27 2.77 -1.22
C GLN A 110 -18.45 1.41 -1.89
N GLN A 111 -18.50 1.37 -3.22
CA GLN A 111 -18.59 0.11 -3.95
C GLN A 111 -17.37 -0.78 -3.73
N SER A 112 -16.18 -0.18 -3.70
CA SER A 112 -14.94 -0.92 -3.46
C SER A 112 -14.92 -1.51 -2.06
N VAL A 113 -15.36 -0.76 -1.06
CA VAL A 113 -15.45 -1.26 0.32
C VAL A 113 -16.39 -2.46 0.39
N GLU A 114 -17.54 -2.40 -0.26
CA GLU A 114 -18.48 -3.54 -0.28
C GLU A 114 -17.86 -4.77 -0.91
N ARG A 115 -17.16 -4.62 -2.04
CA ARG A 115 -16.50 -5.75 -2.70
C ARG A 115 -15.38 -6.32 -1.85
N LEU A 116 -14.62 -5.45 -1.17
CA LEU A 116 -13.54 -5.90 -0.30
C LEU A 116 -14.10 -6.68 0.89
N LYS A 117 -15.20 -6.20 1.47
CA LYS A 117 -15.86 -6.91 2.57
C LYS A 117 -16.30 -8.30 2.14
N GLU A 118 -16.85 -8.44 0.94
CA GLU A 118 -17.24 -9.74 0.41
C GLU A 118 -16.03 -10.65 0.25
N LEU A 119 -14.94 -10.12 -0.32
CA LEU A 119 -13.71 -10.88 -0.51
C LEU A 119 -13.16 -11.40 0.82
N LEU A 120 -13.23 -10.61 1.87
CA LEU A 120 -12.69 -10.95 3.18
C LEU A 120 -13.72 -11.66 4.09
N ASN A 121 -14.94 -11.84 3.63
CA ASN A 121 -16.04 -12.44 4.41
C ASN A 121 -16.36 -11.64 5.68
N LEU A 122 -16.41 -10.34 5.52
CA LEU A 122 -16.75 -9.45 6.65
C LEU A 122 -18.22 -9.02 6.67
#